data_a18c41928c29c9f926bfd9efae8d4902
#
_entry.id   a18c41928c29c9f926bfd9efae8d4902
#
_cell.length_a   1.000
_cell.length_b   1.000
_cell.length_c   1.000
_cell.angle_alpha   90.00
_cell.angle_beta   90.00
_cell.angle_gamma   90.00
#
_symmetry.space_group_name_H-M   'P 1'
#
loop_
_entity.id
_entity.type
_entity.pdbx_description
1 polymer ?
#
loop_
_entity_poly.entity_id
_entity_poly.type
_entity_poly.pdbx_seq_one_letter_code
_entity_poly.pdbx_strand_id
1 'polypeptide(L)'
;MNEIDITFFEAYKRLDKLCMDLLSSNTGVSEYISQMEASTSGQRYVPSWNNDYQMLKHLRWVRNQIAHDITGGTISDEADLAMVRDFYERIFSGEDPFTQLRKAQDREQELLHAGKRQARKTRNTITDDTSCSASPQDEKRESRIGFVALTAVFALIILVYSILKSI
;
A
#
# COMPACT_ATOMS: atom_id res chain seq x y z
N MET A 1 17.21 30.96 -12.20
CA MET A 1 17.33 29.53 -11.92
C MET A 1 18.78 29.14 -12.25
N ASN A 2 19.51 28.60 -11.30
CA ASN A 2 20.92 28.21 -11.51
C ASN A 2 21.01 26.76 -12.02
N GLU A 3 22.23 26.28 -12.29
CA GLU A 3 22.48 24.96 -12.89
C GLU A 3 21.96 23.79 -12.02
N ILE A 4 22.12 23.87 -10.70
CA ILE A 4 21.66 22.80 -9.80
C ILE A 4 20.14 22.76 -9.73
N ASP A 5 19.44 23.91 -9.69
CA ASP A 5 17.99 23.96 -9.72
C ASP A 5 17.41 23.39 -11.01
N ILE A 6 18.07 23.64 -12.16
CA ILE A 6 17.68 23.05 -13.45
C ILE A 6 17.81 21.53 -13.39
N THR A 7 18.96 21.05 -12.91
CA THR A 7 19.26 19.61 -12.80
C THR A 7 18.28 18.92 -11.85
N PHE A 8 18.02 19.52 -10.70
CA PHE A 8 17.02 19.03 -9.75
C PHE A 8 15.61 18.97 -10.38
N PHE A 9 15.20 20.04 -11.04
CA PHE A 9 13.86 20.13 -11.65
C PHE A 9 13.65 19.05 -12.70
N GLU A 10 14.67 18.79 -13.54
CA GLU A 10 14.61 17.72 -14.54
C GLU A 10 14.62 16.32 -13.90
N ALA A 11 15.38 16.10 -12.83
CA ALA A 11 15.35 14.85 -12.08
C ALA A 11 14.00 14.62 -11.42
N TYR A 12 13.44 15.67 -10.80
CA TYR A 12 12.10 15.62 -10.18
C TYR A 12 10.99 15.30 -11.20
N LYS A 13 11.03 15.89 -12.39
CA LYS A 13 10.05 15.59 -13.45
C LYS A 13 10.08 14.11 -13.86
N ARG A 14 11.25 13.49 -13.89
CA ARG A 14 11.39 12.05 -14.17
C ARG A 14 10.81 11.21 -13.05
N LEU A 15 11.07 11.58 -11.79
CA LEU A 15 10.47 10.93 -10.62
C LEU A 15 8.95 11.07 -10.64
N ASP A 16 8.43 12.28 -10.87
CA ASP A 16 7.00 12.56 -10.93
C ASP A 16 6.31 11.71 -12.01
N LYS A 17 6.90 11.64 -13.21
CA LYS A 17 6.43 10.78 -14.29
C LYS A 17 6.40 9.31 -13.90
N LEU A 18 7.46 8.81 -13.26
CA LEU A 18 7.52 7.42 -12.80
C LEU A 18 6.43 7.12 -11.76
N CYS A 19 6.20 8.04 -10.81
CA CYS A 19 5.10 7.92 -9.84
C CYS A 19 3.72 7.94 -10.52
N MET A 20 3.51 8.78 -11.55
CA MET A 20 2.28 8.80 -12.34
C MET A 20 2.01 7.45 -13.01
N ASP A 21 3.04 6.87 -13.65
CA ASP A 21 2.93 5.59 -14.32
C ASP A 21 2.69 4.44 -13.33
N LEU A 22 3.39 4.45 -12.17
CA LEU A 22 3.23 3.46 -11.11
C LEU A 22 1.83 3.46 -10.48
N LEU A 23 1.27 4.64 -10.24
CA LEU A 23 0.00 4.82 -9.52
C LEU A 23 -1.19 5.00 -10.46
N SER A 24 -0.96 5.00 -11.78
CA SER A 24 -1.98 5.27 -12.80
C SER A 24 -2.75 6.59 -12.51
N SER A 25 -2.01 7.63 -12.11
CA SER A 25 -2.54 8.92 -11.68
C SER A 25 -2.02 10.06 -12.55
N ASN A 26 -2.71 11.19 -12.55
CA ASN A 26 -2.28 12.42 -13.23
C ASN A 26 -1.38 13.31 -12.35
N THR A 27 -1.19 12.96 -11.07
CA THR A 27 -0.40 13.73 -10.11
C THR A 27 0.61 12.80 -9.42
N GLY A 28 1.84 12.70 -9.98
CA GLY A 28 2.84 11.70 -9.61
C GLY A 28 3.24 11.69 -8.13
N VAL A 29 4.25 12.48 -7.76
CA VAL A 29 4.76 12.56 -6.37
C VAL A 29 3.69 13.01 -5.39
N SER A 30 2.79 13.89 -5.81
CA SER A 30 1.68 14.35 -4.94
C SER A 30 0.71 13.22 -4.61
N GLU A 31 0.38 12.38 -5.57
CA GLU A 31 -0.45 11.19 -5.35
C GLU A 31 0.27 10.17 -4.47
N TYR A 32 1.57 9.96 -4.70
CA TYR A 32 2.37 9.06 -3.87
C TYR A 32 2.32 9.48 -2.39
N ILE A 33 2.51 10.77 -2.10
CA ILE A 33 2.38 11.35 -0.75
C ILE A 33 0.97 11.12 -0.19
N SER A 34 -0.08 11.40 -0.96
CA SER A 34 -1.47 11.23 -0.51
C SER A 34 -1.80 9.78 -0.16
N GLN A 35 -1.32 8.82 -0.94
CA GLN A 35 -1.48 7.40 -0.64
C GLN A 35 -0.68 6.97 0.59
N MET A 36 0.52 7.54 0.81
CA MET A 36 1.26 7.31 2.05
C MET A 36 0.51 7.84 3.27
N GLU A 37 -0.12 9.02 3.18
CA GLU A 37 -0.96 9.60 4.26
C GLU A 37 -2.18 8.73 4.56
N ALA A 38 -2.83 8.19 3.54
CA ALA A 38 -4.00 7.33 3.68
C ALA A 38 -3.68 5.94 4.24
N SER A 39 -2.42 5.50 4.15
CA SER A 39 -2.01 4.16 4.60
C SER A 39 -1.84 4.10 6.12
N THR A 40 -2.72 3.39 6.80
CA THR A 40 -2.65 3.16 8.26
C THR A 40 -1.61 2.11 8.65
N SER A 41 -1.17 1.29 7.72
CA SER A 41 -0.26 0.16 7.97
C SER A 41 1.20 0.44 7.60
N GLY A 42 1.47 1.48 6.81
CA GLY A 42 2.80 1.76 6.28
C GLY A 42 3.89 1.84 7.36
N GLN A 43 3.68 2.64 8.39
CA GLN A 43 4.64 2.81 9.51
C GLN A 43 4.89 1.52 10.30
N ARG A 44 3.92 0.60 10.34
CA ARG A 44 4.05 -0.68 11.05
C ARG A 44 4.99 -1.64 10.34
N TYR A 45 4.94 -1.66 9.01
CA TYR A 45 5.63 -2.67 8.20
C TYR A 45 6.91 -2.17 7.54
N VAL A 46 7.04 -0.85 7.32
CA VAL A 46 8.17 -0.25 6.61
C VAL A 46 8.88 0.75 7.52
N PRO A 47 10.08 0.44 8.03
CA PRO A 47 10.80 1.31 8.96
C PRO A 47 11.11 2.70 8.40
N SER A 48 11.39 2.81 7.10
CA SER A 48 11.69 4.08 6.43
C SER A 48 10.45 4.93 6.10
N TRP A 49 9.23 4.41 6.30
CA TRP A 49 7.98 5.04 5.85
C TRP A 49 7.88 6.52 6.16
N ASN A 50 8.10 6.88 7.42
CA ASN A 50 7.96 8.27 7.86
C ASN A 50 9.06 9.18 7.28
N ASN A 51 10.28 8.67 7.18
CA ASN A 51 11.41 9.39 6.59
C ASN A 51 11.17 9.64 5.10
N ASP A 52 10.75 8.62 4.35
CA ASP A 52 10.42 8.73 2.94
C ASP A 52 9.26 9.70 2.70
N TYR A 53 8.23 9.64 3.53
CA TYR A 53 7.11 10.58 3.49
C TYR A 53 7.56 12.04 3.67
N GLN A 54 8.37 12.32 4.69
CA GLN A 54 8.88 13.69 4.94
C GLN A 54 9.81 14.15 3.82
N MET A 55 10.68 13.28 3.34
CA MET A 55 11.56 13.55 2.22
C MET A 55 10.77 13.93 0.96
N LEU A 56 9.76 13.16 0.57
CA LEU A 56 8.92 13.47 -0.60
C LEU A 56 8.19 14.80 -0.47
N LYS A 57 7.71 15.14 0.73
CA LYS A 57 7.10 16.44 1.00
C LYS A 57 8.10 17.57 0.84
N HIS A 58 9.33 17.39 1.32
CA HIS A 58 10.42 18.34 1.15
C HIS A 58 10.76 18.52 -0.33
N LEU A 59 10.99 17.46 -1.08
CA LEU A 59 11.30 17.51 -2.51
C LEU A 59 10.19 18.22 -3.32
N ARG A 60 8.92 17.95 -3.01
CA ARG A 60 7.78 18.65 -3.62
C ARG A 60 7.79 20.13 -3.28
N TRP A 61 8.14 20.48 -2.06
CA TRP A 61 8.26 21.88 -1.64
C TRP A 61 9.40 22.58 -2.40
N VAL A 62 10.60 21.98 -2.48
CA VAL A 62 11.75 22.52 -3.24
C VAL A 62 11.36 22.75 -4.71
N ARG A 63 10.73 21.76 -5.35
CA ARG A 63 10.24 21.89 -6.72
C ARG A 63 9.27 23.06 -6.89
N ASN A 64 8.36 23.27 -5.96
CA ASN A 64 7.41 24.37 -6.01
C ASN A 64 8.12 25.73 -5.82
N GLN A 65 9.08 25.81 -4.91
CA GLN A 65 9.90 27.02 -4.74
C GLN A 65 10.62 27.39 -6.02
N ILE A 66 11.29 26.42 -6.68
CA ILE A 66 11.98 26.66 -7.95
C ILE A 66 11.00 27.14 -9.04
N ALA A 67 9.82 26.53 -9.13
CA ALA A 67 8.82 26.89 -10.14
C ALA A 67 8.25 28.31 -9.96
N HIS A 68 8.27 28.84 -8.73
CA HIS A 68 7.75 30.17 -8.38
C HIS A 68 8.86 31.19 -8.09
N ASP A 69 10.14 30.81 -8.21
CA ASP A 69 11.24 31.72 -7.92
C ASP A 69 11.35 32.83 -8.97
N ILE A 70 11.18 34.05 -8.51
CA ILE A 70 11.32 35.29 -9.30
C ILE A 70 12.70 35.93 -9.05
N THR A 71 13.40 35.54 -7.98
CA THR A 71 14.61 36.21 -7.49
C THR A 71 15.89 35.64 -8.08
N GLY A 72 15.87 34.42 -8.65
CA GLY A 72 17.02 33.79 -9.28
C GLY A 72 18.07 33.25 -8.31
N GLY A 73 17.70 33.07 -7.03
CA GLY A 73 18.55 32.45 -6.02
C GLY A 73 18.74 30.93 -6.26
N THR A 74 19.64 30.33 -5.48
CA THR A 74 19.80 28.87 -5.40
C THR A 74 18.83 28.34 -4.36
N ILE A 75 17.95 27.39 -4.74
CA ILE A 75 16.91 26.83 -3.88
C ILE A 75 17.21 25.39 -3.52
N SER A 76 17.62 24.58 -4.50
CA SER A 76 18.02 23.18 -4.30
C SER A 76 19.50 23.04 -4.04
N ASP A 77 19.89 21.95 -3.40
CA ASP A 77 21.28 21.58 -3.20
C ASP A 77 21.60 20.16 -3.73
N GLU A 78 22.85 19.72 -3.60
CA GLU A 78 23.28 18.38 -4.03
C GLU A 78 22.60 17.26 -3.23
N ALA A 79 22.23 17.51 -1.96
CA ALA A 79 21.52 16.54 -1.15
C ALA A 79 20.09 16.33 -1.67
N ASP A 80 19.38 17.40 -2.04
CA ASP A 80 18.07 17.32 -2.67
C ASP A 80 18.11 16.52 -3.97
N LEU A 81 19.11 16.79 -4.81
CA LEU A 81 19.30 16.07 -6.06
C LEU A 81 19.60 14.58 -5.82
N ALA A 82 20.43 14.27 -4.82
CA ALA A 82 20.73 12.89 -4.44
C ALA A 82 19.48 12.16 -3.93
N MET A 83 18.64 12.80 -3.11
CA MET A 83 17.39 12.24 -2.61
C MET A 83 16.41 11.90 -3.76
N VAL A 84 16.26 12.78 -4.75
CA VAL A 84 15.42 12.52 -5.92
C VAL A 84 15.91 11.30 -6.69
N ARG A 85 17.22 11.21 -6.93
CA ARG A 85 17.84 10.11 -7.66
C ARG A 85 17.72 8.78 -6.91
N ASP A 86 18.01 8.79 -5.61
CA ASP A 86 17.89 7.60 -4.75
C ASP A 86 16.46 7.08 -4.76
N PHE A 87 15.48 7.95 -4.57
CA PHE A 87 14.09 7.52 -4.55
C PHE A 87 13.61 6.99 -5.90
N TYR A 88 14.06 7.61 -7.00
CA TYR A 88 13.80 7.11 -8.36
C TYR A 88 14.33 5.67 -8.54
N GLU A 89 15.59 5.43 -8.16
CA GLU A 89 16.22 4.10 -8.26
C GLU A 89 15.51 3.07 -7.36
N ARG A 90 15.07 3.47 -6.18
CA ARG A 90 14.32 2.60 -5.27
C ARG A 90 12.97 2.19 -5.85
N ILE A 91 12.24 3.08 -6.51
CA ILE A 91 11.01 2.70 -7.22
C ILE A 91 11.35 1.72 -8.34
N PHE A 92 12.36 2.00 -9.14
CA PHE A 92 12.76 1.19 -10.28
C PHE A 92 13.23 -0.22 -9.87
N SER A 93 13.94 -0.33 -8.75
CA SER A 93 14.39 -1.60 -8.19
C SER A 93 13.34 -2.34 -7.36
N GLY A 94 12.17 -1.75 -7.13
CA GLY A 94 11.13 -2.33 -6.29
C GLY A 94 11.48 -2.35 -4.80
N GLU A 95 12.22 -1.35 -4.34
CA GLU A 95 12.60 -1.12 -2.94
C GLU A 95 11.93 0.14 -2.37
N ASP A 96 10.93 0.66 -3.05
CA ASP A 96 10.11 1.78 -2.60
C ASP A 96 9.15 1.37 -1.45
N PRO A 97 8.63 2.35 -0.68
CA PRO A 97 7.78 2.08 0.48
C PRO A 97 6.55 1.22 0.20
N PHE A 98 5.85 1.42 -0.92
CA PHE A 98 4.66 0.62 -1.22
C PHE A 98 5.00 -0.81 -1.63
N THR A 99 6.07 -1.01 -2.36
CA THR A 99 6.54 -2.35 -2.71
C THR A 99 7.02 -3.10 -1.47
N GLN A 100 7.72 -2.43 -0.54
CA GLN A 100 8.12 -3.02 0.73
C GLN A 100 6.90 -3.37 1.59
N LEU A 101 5.90 -2.48 1.66
CA LEU A 101 4.65 -2.71 2.39
C LEU A 101 3.92 -3.96 1.86
N ARG A 102 3.78 -4.08 0.55
CA ARG A 102 3.15 -5.24 -0.09
C ARG A 102 3.91 -6.53 0.22
N LYS A 103 5.24 -6.53 0.04
CA LYS A 103 6.11 -7.68 0.38
C LYS A 103 5.98 -8.10 1.85
N ALA A 104 5.81 -7.15 2.76
CA ALA A 104 5.65 -7.44 4.19
C ALA A 104 4.27 -8.04 4.50
N GLN A 105 3.21 -7.51 3.90
CA GLN A 105 1.85 -8.01 4.05
C GLN A 105 1.69 -9.42 3.46
N ASP A 106 2.26 -9.68 2.30
CA ASP A 106 2.25 -11.00 1.67
C ASP A 106 2.92 -12.05 2.57
N ARG A 107 4.09 -11.72 3.14
CA ARG A 107 4.78 -12.61 4.10
C ARG A 107 3.94 -12.90 5.35
N GLU A 108 3.25 -11.90 5.90
CA GLU A 108 2.37 -12.10 7.06
C GLU A 108 1.20 -13.05 6.70
N GLN A 109 0.61 -12.88 5.54
CA GLN A 109 -0.46 -13.77 5.06
C GLN A 109 0.02 -15.20 4.87
N GLU A 110 1.20 -15.41 4.28
CA GLU A 110 1.79 -16.73 4.10
C GLU A 110 2.01 -17.44 5.45
N LEU A 111 2.54 -16.72 6.45
CA LEU A 111 2.73 -17.26 7.81
C LEU A 111 1.40 -17.67 8.46
N LEU A 112 0.36 -16.85 8.32
CA LEU A 112 -0.97 -17.16 8.83
C LEU A 112 -1.56 -18.41 8.15
N HIS A 113 -1.38 -18.56 6.84
CA HIS A 113 -1.82 -19.73 6.11
C HIS A 113 -1.05 -20.99 6.50
N ALA A 114 0.26 -20.89 6.68
CA ALA A 114 1.11 -22.00 7.14
C ALA A 114 0.70 -22.47 8.55
N GLY A 115 0.46 -21.54 9.47
CA GLY A 115 0.00 -21.84 10.82
C GLY A 115 -1.36 -22.55 10.84
N LYS A 116 -2.32 -22.12 10.01
CA LYS A 116 -3.63 -22.79 9.88
C LYS A 116 -3.50 -24.22 9.32
N ARG A 117 -2.59 -24.45 8.36
CA ARG A 117 -2.34 -25.80 7.80
C ARG A 117 -1.75 -26.73 8.86
N GLN A 118 -0.80 -26.26 9.66
CA GLN A 118 -0.22 -27.05 10.76
C GLN A 118 -1.24 -27.40 11.83
N ALA A 119 -2.04 -26.41 12.29
CA ALA A 119 -3.08 -26.63 13.29
C ALA A 119 -4.14 -27.67 12.80
N ARG A 120 -4.47 -27.67 11.50
CA ARG A 120 -5.38 -28.68 10.91
C ARG A 120 -4.75 -30.07 10.87
N LYS A 121 -3.46 -30.16 10.55
CA LYS A 121 -2.73 -31.44 10.53
C LYS A 121 -2.65 -32.05 11.91
N THR A 122 -2.34 -31.26 12.95
CA THR A 122 -2.27 -31.73 14.34
C THR A 122 -3.62 -32.20 14.85
N ARG A 123 -4.73 -31.52 14.48
CA ARG A 123 -6.07 -31.94 14.87
C ARG A 123 -6.43 -33.30 14.27
N ASN A 124 -6.08 -33.55 13.00
CA ASN A 124 -6.37 -34.82 12.34
C ASN A 124 -5.55 -36.00 12.87
N THR A 125 -4.34 -35.72 13.40
CA THR A 125 -3.48 -36.77 13.99
C THR A 125 -3.97 -37.22 15.39
N ILE A 126 -4.65 -36.31 16.13
CA ILE A 126 -5.19 -36.63 17.47
C ILE A 126 -6.49 -37.46 17.39
N THR A 127 -7.22 -37.40 16.25
CA THR A 127 -8.48 -38.16 16.08
C THR A 127 -8.26 -39.60 15.61
N ASP A 128 -7.04 -39.99 15.21
CA ASP A 128 -6.76 -41.35 14.72
C ASP A 128 -6.38 -42.35 15.85
N ASP A 129 -6.06 -41.87 17.06
CA ASP A 129 -5.64 -42.71 18.20
C ASP A 129 -6.80 -43.04 19.16
N THR A 130 -8.06 -42.68 18.87
CA THR A 130 -9.20 -43.04 19.73
C THR A 130 -10.28 -43.72 18.89
N SER A 131 -9.98 -44.89 18.38
CA SER A 131 -11.00 -45.81 17.91
C SER A 131 -11.47 -46.72 19.06
N CYS A 132 -12.43 -46.21 19.84
CA CYS A 132 -13.30 -47.04 20.65
C CYS A 132 -14.74 -46.65 20.31
N SER A 133 -15.42 -47.64 19.72
CA SER A 133 -16.81 -47.80 19.42
C SER A 133 -17.81 -47.00 20.25
N ALA A 134 -18.60 -46.15 19.57
CA ALA A 134 -19.98 -45.85 19.90
C ALA A 134 -20.74 -45.42 18.64
N SER A 135 -21.89 -46.01 18.45
CA SER A 135 -22.83 -45.96 17.34
C SER A 135 -23.40 -44.55 17.06
N PRO A 136 -23.89 -44.27 15.84
CA PRO A 136 -24.25 -42.94 15.38
C PRO A 136 -25.70 -42.61 15.74
N GLN A 137 -25.96 -41.46 16.33
CA GLN A 137 -27.25 -40.79 16.23
C GLN A 137 -27.07 -39.31 15.93
N ASP A 138 -27.64 -38.92 14.80
CA ASP A 138 -28.21 -37.65 14.39
C ASP A 138 -27.80 -36.37 15.18
N GLU A 139 -27.06 -35.48 14.51
CA GLU A 139 -27.41 -34.06 14.52
C GLU A 139 -26.85 -33.34 13.28
N LYS A 140 -27.66 -33.35 12.25
CA LYS A 140 -27.59 -32.45 11.12
C LYS A 140 -28.29 -31.17 11.49
N ARG A 141 -27.60 -30.17 12.03
CA ARG A 141 -28.18 -28.81 12.08
C ARG A 141 -27.12 -27.72 12.09
N GLU A 142 -27.26 -26.82 11.10
CA GLU A 142 -26.86 -25.42 11.08
C GLU A 142 -25.40 -25.02 10.84
N SER A 143 -25.07 -24.90 9.55
CA SER A 143 -24.09 -23.92 9.09
C SER A 143 -24.56 -23.27 7.77
N ARG A 144 -25.80 -22.78 7.71
CA ARG A 144 -26.33 -22.08 6.52
C ARG A 144 -26.73 -20.61 6.77
N ILE A 145 -26.51 -20.08 7.97
CA ILE A 145 -26.94 -18.70 8.30
C ILE A 145 -25.92 -17.62 7.95
N GLY A 146 -24.63 -17.94 7.79
CA GLY A 146 -23.59 -16.97 7.50
C GLY A 146 -23.56 -16.42 6.07
N PHE A 147 -24.04 -17.17 5.09
CA PHE A 147 -23.92 -16.77 3.67
C PHE A 147 -25.07 -15.88 3.18
N VAL A 148 -26.26 -15.99 3.77
CA VAL A 148 -27.44 -15.21 3.34
C VAL A 148 -27.40 -13.77 3.83
N ALA A 149 -26.76 -13.50 4.97
CA ALA A 149 -26.66 -12.14 5.52
C ALA A 149 -25.70 -11.23 4.71
N LEU A 150 -24.63 -11.80 4.13
CA LEU A 150 -23.65 -11.03 3.38
C LEU A 150 -24.18 -10.56 2.01
N THR A 151 -25.01 -11.37 1.35
CA THR A 151 -25.61 -11.03 0.05
C THR A 151 -26.67 -9.93 0.15
N ALA A 152 -27.42 -9.87 1.25
CA ALA A 152 -28.42 -8.84 1.48
C ALA A 152 -27.81 -7.43 1.66
N VAL A 153 -26.67 -7.34 2.34
CA VAL A 153 -25.96 -6.05 2.54
C VAL A 153 -25.39 -5.52 1.22
N PHE A 154 -24.81 -6.38 0.38
CA PHE A 154 -24.33 -5.97 -0.94
C PHE A 154 -25.43 -5.49 -1.87
N ALA A 155 -26.60 -6.14 -1.85
CA ALA A 155 -27.74 -5.71 -2.66
C ALA A 155 -28.27 -4.33 -2.23
N LEU A 156 -28.32 -4.03 -0.93
CA LEU A 156 -28.72 -2.73 -0.41
C LEU A 156 -27.74 -1.62 -0.80
N ILE A 157 -26.43 -1.86 -0.75
CA ILE A 157 -25.41 -0.90 -1.14
C ILE A 157 -25.52 -0.55 -2.64
N ILE A 158 -25.73 -1.55 -3.49
CA ILE A 158 -25.91 -1.34 -4.93
C ILE A 158 -27.18 -0.51 -5.22
N LEU A 159 -28.26 -0.77 -4.50
CA LEU A 159 -29.54 -0.08 -4.66
C LEU A 159 -29.43 1.39 -4.23
N VAL A 160 -28.78 1.69 -3.11
CA VAL A 160 -28.51 3.06 -2.66
C VAL A 160 -27.61 3.80 -3.63
N TYR A 161 -26.58 3.14 -4.17
CA TYR A 161 -25.68 3.75 -5.15
C TYR A 161 -26.41 4.09 -6.47
N SER A 162 -27.32 3.22 -6.91
CA SER A 162 -28.14 3.44 -8.12
C SER A 162 -29.11 4.62 -7.97
N ILE A 163 -29.69 4.80 -6.77
CA ILE A 163 -30.60 5.92 -6.47
C ILE A 163 -29.83 7.25 -6.45
N LEU A 164 -28.65 7.27 -5.81
CA LEU A 164 -27.79 8.46 -5.75
C LEU A 164 -27.27 8.91 -7.14
N LYS A 165 -27.13 8.01 -8.09
CA LYS A 165 -26.70 8.32 -9.47
C LYS A 165 -27.85 8.77 -10.37
N SER A 166 -29.10 8.62 -9.93
CA SER A 166 -30.31 8.97 -10.70
C SER A 166 -30.92 10.33 -10.29
N ILE A 167 -30.32 11.01 -9.29
CA ILE A 167 -30.62 12.39 -8.87
C ILE A 167 -29.51 13.34 -9.36
#